data_88eb8037eef9c4abe4b339b6d964f6c8
#
_entry.id   88eb8037eef9c4abe4b339b6d964f6c8
#
_cell.length_a   1.000
_cell.length_b   1.000
_cell.length_c   1.000
_cell.angle_alpha   90.00
_cell.angle_beta   90.00
_cell.angle_gamma   90.00
#
_symmetry.space_group_name_H-M   'P 1'
#
loop_
_entity.id
_entity.type
_entity.pdbx_description
1 polymer ?
#
loop_
_entity_poly.entity_id
_entity_poly.type
_entity_poly.pdbx_seq_one_letter_code
_entity_poly.pdbx_strand_id
1 'polypeptide(L)'
;MIQIPHTFSRRITRRISLDYLLHLPPNYSRRGKFPLILFLHGSGERGSNIEAVKQHGIPKAVEQWPDFPFITVSPQCPEHTTWIMQADALLLLLDDVMRRHAVDPARVYLTGLSMGGYGAWYLGSEHPERFAAVVPVCGGFDGLLGYPERVCGLRYTPVWAFHGAKDKVVPPSESRILVRKLRRCGGRARLTIYPDAGHDCWTRAYADPRLYAWLARQQR
;
A
#
# COMPACT_ATOMS: atom_id res chain seq x y z
N MET A 1 -41.83 22.68 19.92
CA MET A 1 -40.44 23.07 19.59
C MET A 1 -40.24 22.85 18.11
N ILE A 2 -39.74 23.83 17.37
CA ILE A 2 -39.50 23.75 15.92
C ILE A 2 -38.01 23.57 15.73
N GLN A 3 -37.59 22.51 15.03
CA GLN A 3 -36.22 22.33 14.57
C GLN A 3 -36.07 22.86 13.17
N ILE A 4 -35.11 23.75 12.96
CA ILE A 4 -34.87 24.38 11.66
C ILE A 4 -33.55 23.85 11.12
N PRO A 5 -33.50 23.23 9.93
CA PRO A 5 -32.25 22.74 9.35
C PRO A 5 -31.37 23.92 8.94
N HIS A 6 -30.06 23.82 9.25
CA HIS A 6 -29.05 24.78 8.83
C HIS A 6 -27.85 24.05 8.24
N THR A 7 -27.16 24.68 7.30
CA THR A 7 -25.90 24.20 6.73
C THR A 7 -24.78 25.10 7.21
N PHE A 8 -23.72 24.46 7.77
CA PHE A 8 -22.46 25.13 8.07
C PHE A 8 -21.42 24.75 7.02
N SER A 9 -20.72 25.73 6.46
CA SER A 9 -19.61 25.52 5.51
C SER A 9 -18.46 26.45 5.83
N ARG A 10 -17.23 25.93 5.84
CA ARG A 10 -16.01 26.71 6.01
C ARG A 10 -14.85 26.08 5.27
N ARG A 11 -14.03 26.88 4.61
CA ARG A 11 -12.73 26.44 4.07
C ARG A 11 -11.72 26.44 5.20
N ILE A 12 -10.92 25.37 5.31
CA ILE A 12 -9.76 25.28 6.19
C ILE A 12 -8.50 25.02 5.35
N THR A 13 -7.36 25.58 5.76
CA THR A 13 -6.05 25.28 5.18
C THR A 13 -5.23 24.54 6.23
N ARG A 14 -4.67 23.39 5.86
CA ARG A 14 -3.84 22.58 6.75
C ARG A 14 -2.52 22.25 6.06
N ARG A 15 -1.40 22.41 6.78
CA ARG A 15 -0.11 21.90 6.34
C ARG A 15 -0.04 20.40 6.58
N ILE A 16 0.37 19.64 5.55
CA ILE A 16 0.60 18.20 5.61
C ILE A 16 2.09 17.96 5.44
N SER A 17 2.68 17.09 6.26
CA SER A 17 4.08 16.70 6.19
C SER A 17 4.19 15.21 6.51
N LEU A 18 4.97 14.49 5.70
CA LEU A 18 5.39 13.09 5.93
C LEU A 18 6.88 12.98 5.62
N ASP A 19 7.64 12.42 6.56
CA ASP A 19 9.00 11.97 6.26
C ASP A 19 8.94 10.68 5.45
N TYR A 20 9.85 10.49 4.49
CA TYR A 20 9.86 9.30 3.66
C TYR A 20 11.26 8.95 3.16
N LEU A 21 11.50 7.67 2.95
CA LEU A 21 12.67 7.18 2.23
C LEU A 21 12.35 7.15 0.73
N LEU A 22 13.27 7.66 -0.07
CA LEU A 22 13.24 7.60 -1.53
C LEU A 22 14.42 6.75 -2.03
N HIS A 23 14.13 5.74 -2.84
CA HIS A 23 15.15 5.03 -3.61
C HIS A 23 14.95 5.31 -5.10
N LEU A 24 16.06 5.53 -5.80
CA LEU A 24 16.12 5.65 -7.25
C LEU A 24 16.97 4.49 -7.79
N PRO A 25 16.50 3.76 -8.84
CA PRO A 25 17.29 2.65 -9.39
C PRO A 25 18.65 3.12 -9.92
N PRO A 26 19.68 2.25 -9.98
CA PRO A 26 21.03 2.64 -10.40
C PRO A 26 21.10 3.27 -11.80
N ASN A 27 20.23 2.83 -12.72
CA ASN A 27 20.12 3.36 -14.09
C ASN A 27 19.13 4.54 -14.20
N TYR A 28 18.75 5.17 -13.07
CA TYR A 28 17.81 6.28 -13.09
C TYR A 28 18.29 7.46 -13.92
N SER A 29 17.40 7.98 -14.76
CA SER A 29 17.61 9.24 -15.47
C SER A 29 16.30 10.05 -15.50
N ARG A 30 16.41 11.37 -15.50
CA ARG A 30 15.23 12.26 -15.59
C ARG A 30 14.48 12.16 -16.93
N ARG A 31 15.12 11.61 -17.97
CA ARG A 31 14.51 11.38 -19.29
C ARG A 31 13.87 10.00 -19.42
N GLY A 32 14.04 9.13 -18.42
CA GLY A 32 13.47 7.79 -18.39
C GLY A 32 12.00 7.77 -17.98
N LYS A 33 11.46 6.55 -17.88
CA LYS A 33 10.14 6.24 -17.32
C LYS A 33 10.28 5.01 -16.44
N PHE A 34 10.26 5.20 -15.14
CA PHE A 34 10.53 4.16 -14.15
C PHE A 34 9.27 3.75 -13.40
N PRO A 35 9.07 2.46 -13.14
CA PRO A 35 7.99 2.01 -12.28
C PRO A 35 8.22 2.46 -10.83
N LEU A 36 7.14 2.76 -10.12
CA LEU A 36 7.18 3.21 -8.73
C LEU A 36 6.43 2.25 -7.81
N ILE A 37 7.00 1.97 -6.64
CA ILE A 37 6.34 1.27 -5.54
C ILE A 37 6.14 2.26 -4.39
N LEU A 38 4.89 2.49 -3.98
CA LEU A 38 4.53 3.11 -2.71
C LEU A 38 4.40 2.00 -1.66
N PHE A 39 5.26 2.05 -0.64
CA PHE A 39 5.30 1.05 0.43
C PHE A 39 4.79 1.62 1.75
N LEU A 40 3.90 0.90 2.41
CA LEU A 40 3.31 1.24 3.70
C LEU A 40 3.78 0.23 4.76
N HIS A 41 4.53 0.69 5.75
CA HIS A 41 5.06 -0.14 6.84
C HIS A 41 4.00 -0.58 7.86
N GLY A 42 4.35 -1.43 8.80
CA GLY A 42 3.51 -1.89 9.90
C GLY A 42 3.39 -0.87 11.04
N SER A 43 2.70 -1.25 12.11
CA SER A 43 2.47 -0.37 13.25
C SER A 43 3.74 -0.11 14.09
N GLY A 44 4.72 -1.01 14.01
CA GLY A 44 5.96 -0.91 14.80
C GLY A 44 6.92 0.18 14.32
N GLU A 45 6.81 0.61 13.07
CA GLU A 45 7.71 1.60 12.46
C GLU A 45 7.12 3.03 12.48
N ARG A 46 5.97 3.24 13.16
CA ARG A 46 5.39 4.57 13.39
C ARG A 46 6.32 5.47 14.20
N GLY A 47 6.17 6.78 14.04
CA GLY A 47 6.89 7.78 14.82
C GLY A 47 7.61 8.81 13.98
N SER A 48 8.80 9.23 14.43
CA SER A 48 9.63 10.28 13.81
C SER A 48 11.07 9.82 13.52
N ASN A 49 11.39 8.55 13.73
CA ASN A 49 12.69 7.98 13.36
C ASN A 49 12.57 7.24 12.03
N ILE A 50 12.89 7.92 10.93
CA ILE A 50 12.76 7.38 9.58
C ILE A 50 13.58 6.10 9.34
N GLU A 51 14.66 5.87 10.09
CA GLU A 51 15.47 4.66 9.99
C GLU A 51 14.68 3.39 10.39
N ALA A 52 13.66 3.53 11.24
CA ALA A 52 12.79 2.41 11.60
C ALA A 52 12.09 1.78 10.39
N VAL A 53 11.79 2.59 9.36
CA VAL A 53 11.12 2.13 8.13
C VAL A 53 11.98 1.12 7.34
N LYS A 54 13.30 1.07 7.57
CA LYS A 54 14.22 0.12 6.92
C LYS A 54 14.18 -1.29 7.49
N GLN A 55 13.53 -1.50 8.63
CA GLN A 55 13.54 -2.80 9.31
C GLN A 55 12.87 -3.92 8.50
N HIS A 56 11.86 -3.57 7.68
CA HIS A 56 11.05 -4.54 6.96
C HIS A 56 10.67 -4.09 5.55
N GLY A 57 10.12 -5.02 4.76
CA GLY A 57 9.45 -4.74 3.50
C GLY A 57 10.37 -4.25 2.38
N ILE A 58 9.86 -3.30 1.59
CA ILE A 58 10.56 -2.78 0.41
C ILE A 58 11.87 -2.07 0.76
N PRO A 59 11.98 -1.20 1.78
CA PRO A 59 13.27 -0.59 2.12
C PRO A 59 14.35 -1.62 2.43
N LYS A 60 14.02 -2.67 3.19
CA LYS A 60 14.96 -3.76 3.46
C LYS A 60 15.34 -4.53 2.19
N ALA A 61 14.38 -4.78 1.30
CA ALA A 61 14.65 -5.44 0.02
C ALA A 61 15.59 -4.61 -0.87
N VAL A 62 15.44 -3.30 -0.90
CA VAL A 62 16.33 -2.36 -1.60
C VAL A 62 17.77 -2.45 -1.10
N GLU A 63 17.98 -2.51 0.22
CA GLU A 63 19.33 -2.65 0.79
C GLU A 63 20.01 -4.00 0.42
N GLN A 64 19.20 -5.03 0.20
CA GLN A 64 19.69 -6.37 -0.14
C GLN A 64 19.82 -6.62 -1.65
N TRP A 65 19.26 -5.74 -2.48
CA TRP A 65 19.29 -5.89 -3.94
C TRP A 65 19.82 -4.61 -4.60
N PRO A 66 21.14 -4.51 -4.86
CA PRO A 66 21.79 -3.30 -5.39
C PRO A 66 21.17 -2.77 -6.70
N ASP A 67 20.69 -3.67 -7.57
CA ASP A 67 20.10 -3.31 -8.86
C ASP A 67 18.56 -3.25 -8.82
N PHE A 68 17.98 -2.87 -7.66
CA PHE A 68 16.52 -2.80 -7.51
C PHE A 68 15.90 -1.86 -8.54
N PRO A 69 15.02 -2.36 -9.45
CA PRO A 69 14.68 -1.64 -10.68
C PRO A 69 13.53 -0.64 -10.54
N PHE A 70 13.01 -0.42 -9.34
CA PHE A 70 11.87 0.44 -9.08
C PHE A 70 12.30 1.71 -8.34
N ILE A 71 11.66 2.84 -8.65
CA ILE A 71 11.60 3.95 -7.70
C ILE A 71 10.78 3.46 -6.50
N THR A 72 11.25 3.69 -5.28
CA THR A 72 10.44 3.36 -4.10
C THR A 72 10.23 4.58 -3.23
N VAL A 73 9.01 4.72 -2.72
CA VAL A 73 8.59 5.74 -1.77
C VAL A 73 8.05 5.04 -0.54
N SER A 74 8.73 5.22 0.57
CA SER A 74 8.41 4.55 1.83
C SER A 74 8.25 5.61 2.92
N PRO A 75 7.05 6.20 3.06
CA PRO A 75 6.79 7.19 4.09
C PRO A 75 6.78 6.57 5.48
N GLN A 76 7.02 7.40 6.50
CA GLN A 76 6.80 7.05 7.90
C GLN A 76 5.43 7.56 8.37
N CYS A 77 4.61 6.64 8.88
CA CYS A 77 3.33 6.98 9.49
C CYS A 77 3.59 7.67 10.83
N PRO A 78 3.01 8.85 11.09
CA PRO A 78 3.15 9.50 12.39
C PRO A 78 2.62 8.64 13.53
N GLU A 79 3.19 8.82 14.73
CA GLU A 79 2.71 8.16 15.93
C GLU A 79 1.23 8.47 16.19
N HIS A 80 0.51 7.53 16.78
CA HIS A 80 -0.93 7.64 17.09
C HIS A 80 -1.87 7.80 15.87
N THR A 81 -1.37 7.54 14.64
CA THR A 81 -2.19 7.53 13.42
C THR A 81 -2.13 6.17 12.70
N THR A 82 -2.91 6.04 11.64
CA THR A 82 -2.90 4.89 10.75
C THR A 82 -2.80 5.34 9.29
N TRP A 83 -2.45 4.42 8.38
CA TRP A 83 -2.39 4.74 6.95
C TRP A 83 -3.74 5.16 6.37
N ILE A 84 -4.85 4.66 6.93
CA ILE A 84 -6.20 5.08 6.55
C ILE A 84 -6.41 6.56 6.85
N MET A 85 -5.97 7.01 8.05
CA MET A 85 -6.05 8.43 8.43
C MET A 85 -5.08 9.33 7.63
N GLN A 86 -4.06 8.77 7.04
CA GLN A 86 -3.05 9.46 6.22
C GLN A 86 -3.32 9.35 4.72
N ALA A 87 -4.48 8.86 4.27
CA ALA A 87 -4.77 8.63 2.86
C ALA A 87 -4.54 9.88 1.98
N ASP A 88 -5.06 11.04 2.38
CA ASP A 88 -4.83 12.29 1.65
C ASP A 88 -3.35 12.67 1.58
N ALA A 89 -2.61 12.48 2.69
CA ALA A 89 -1.19 12.77 2.75
C ALA A 89 -0.38 11.86 1.81
N LEU A 90 -0.76 10.57 1.71
CA LEU A 90 -0.15 9.61 0.80
C LEU A 90 -0.37 9.96 -0.67
N LEU A 91 -1.58 10.41 -1.03
CA LEU A 91 -1.89 10.84 -2.40
C LEU A 91 -1.12 12.09 -2.79
N LEU A 92 -1.05 13.08 -1.89
CA LEU A 92 -0.27 14.31 -2.11
C LEU A 92 1.23 14.02 -2.21
N LEU A 93 1.76 13.13 -1.39
CA LEU A 93 3.15 12.66 -1.48
C LEU A 93 3.41 11.99 -2.83
N LEU A 94 2.52 11.09 -3.24
CA LEU A 94 2.63 10.40 -4.53
C LEU A 94 2.64 11.40 -5.70
N ASP A 95 1.75 12.40 -5.69
CA ASP A 95 1.71 13.45 -6.70
C ASP A 95 2.99 14.28 -6.73
N ASP A 96 3.54 14.63 -5.56
CA ASP A 96 4.79 15.39 -5.46
C ASP A 96 5.97 14.59 -6.02
N VAL A 97 6.09 13.32 -5.67
CA VAL A 97 7.15 12.43 -6.19
C VAL A 97 7.01 12.24 -7.71
N MET A 98 5.81 12.00 -8.22
CA MET A 98 5.58 11.85 -9.66
C MET A 98 5.90 13.12 -10.45
N ARG A 99 5.72 14.30 -9.86
CA ARG A 99 6.09 15.58 -10.49
C ARG A 99 7.60 15.81 -10.51
N ARG A 100 8.32 15.36 -9.46
CA ARG A 100 9.77 15.60 -9.30
C ARG A 100 10.64 14.55 -9.95
N HIS A 101 10.13 13.35 -10.16
CA HIS A 101 10.90 12.21 -10.64
C HIS A 101 10.29 11.61 -11.91
N ALA A 102 11.14 10.91 -12.67
CA ALA A 102 10.78 10.28 -13.95
C ALA A 102 9.94 8.99 -13.72
N VAL A 103 8.81 9.12 -13.05
CA VAL A 103 7.88 8.01 -12.80
C VAL A 103 7.06 7.73 -14.06
N ASP A 104 6.88 6.45 -14.38
CA ASP A 104 5.89 6.01 -15.36
C ASP A 104 4.50 5.98 -14.71
N PRO A 105 3.58 6.88 -15.07
CA PRO A 105 2.26 6.95 -14.44
C PRO A 105 1.41 5.70 -14.67
N ALA A 106 1.71 4.91 -15.70
CA ALA A 106 1.04 3.64 -15.96
C ALA A 106 1.57 2.49 -15.08
N ARG A 107 2.69 2.66 -14.37
CA ARG A 107 3.35 1.63 -13.57
C ARG A 107 3.61 2.09 -12.13
N VAL A 108 2.56 2.50 -11.45
CA VAL A 108 2.56 2.85 -10.02
C VAL A 108 1.92 1.72 -9.23
N TYR A 109 2.62 1.19 -8.25
CA TYR A 109 2.19 0.04 -7.45
C TYR A 109 2.08 0.43 -5.98
N LEU A 110 1.11 -0.19 -5.30
CA LEU A 110 0.88 -0.01 -3.87
C LEU A 110 1.11 -1.33 -3.15
N THR A 111 1.90 -1.29 -2.07
CA THR A 111 2.08 -2.45 -1.19
C THR A 111 2.22 -2.00 0.25
N GLY A 112 1.93 -2.90 1.19
CA GLY A 112 2.14 -2.65 2.61
C GLY A 112 1.93 -3.90 3.44
N LEU A 113 2.52 -3.91 4.64
CA LEU A 113 2.45 -5.02 5.58
C LEU A 113 1.69 -4.66 6.85
N SER A 114 0.93 -5.61 7.43
CA SER A 114 0.17 -5.43 8.67
C SER A 114 -0.71 -4.18 8.61
N MET A 115 -0.52 -3.17 9.44
CA MET A 115 -1.18 -1.86 9.33
C MET A 115 -1.08 -1.27 7.92
N GLY A 116 0.07 -1.42 7.26
CA GLY A 116 0.26 -1.03 5.86
C GLY A 116 -0.53 -1.90 4.89
N GLY A 117 -0.78 -3.15 5.22
CA GLY A 117 -1.66 -4.05 4.47
C GLY A 117 -3.12 -3.60 4.50
N TYR A 118 -3.61 -3.12 5.67
CA TYR A 118 -4.91 -2.43 5.80
C TYR A 118 -4.94 -1.17 4.94
N GLY A 119 -3.87 -0.35 5.04
CA GLY A 119 -3.72 0.86 4.22
C GLY A 119 -3.71 0.56 2.72
N ALA A 120 -3.06 -0.53 2.30
CA ALA A 120 -3.02 -0.93 0.89
C ALA A 120 -4.40 -1.39 0.37
N TRP A 121 -5.15 -2.17 1.14
CA TRP A 121 -6.53 -2.50 0.81
C TRP A 121 -7.40 -1.25 0.71
N TYR A 122 -7.32 -0.37 1.72
CA TYR A 122 -8.12 0.85 1.79
C TYR A 122 -7.80 1.80 0.63
N LEU A 123 -6.55 2.28 0.55
CA LEU A 123 -6.13 3.27 -0.44
C LEU A 123 -6.32 2.77 -1.88
N GLY A 124 -6.01 1.48 -2.11
CA GLY A 124 -6.22 0.87 -3.42
C GLY A 124 -7.69 0.79 -3.82
N SER A 125 -8.59 0.49 -2.88
CA SER A 125 -10.04 0.41 -3.17
C SER A 125 -10.69 1.77 -3.38
N GLU A 126 -10.22 2.80 -2.66
CA GLU A 126 -10.76 4.17 -2.77
C GLU A 126 -10.21 4.91 -4.00
N HIS A 127 -8.98 4.60 -4.41
CA HIS A 127 -8.27 5.27 -5.52
C HIS A 127 -7.66 4.27 -6.50
N PRO A 128 -8.47 3.34 -7.07
CA PRO A 128 -7.97 2.29 -7.95
C PRO A 128 -7.33 2.83 -9.23
N GLU A 129 -7.73 4.02 -9.67
CA GLU A 129 -7.18 4.72 -10.82
C GLU A 129 -5.73 5.19 -10.63
N ARG A 130 -5.22 5.15 -9.39
CA ARG A 130 -3.85 5.56 -9.09
C ARG A 130 -2.85 4.41 -9.26
N PHE A 131 -3.30 3.16 -9.22
CA PHE A 131 -2.43 2.00 -9.08
C PHE A 131 -2.61 0.97 -10.20
N ALA A 132 -1.50 0.54 -10.78
CA ALA A 132 -1.45 -0.56 -11.75
C ALA A 132 -1.58 -1.94 -11.08
N ALA A 133 -1.21 -2.04 -9.80
CA ALA A 133 -1.40 -3.24 -8.97
C ALA A 133 -1.35 -2.91 -7.48
N VAL A 134 -1.98 -3.74 -6.66
CA VAL A 134 -1.99 -3.64 -5.19
C VAL A 134 -1.55 -4.96 -4.56
N VAL A 135 -0.62 -4.88 -3.60
CA VAL A 135 -0.05 -6.04 -2.91
C VAL A 135 -0.18 -5.87 -1.39
N PRO A 136 -1.30 -6.23 -0.79
CA PRO A 136 -1.46 -6.22 0.66
C PRO A 136 -0.86 -7.48 1.27
N VAL A 137 -0.04 -7.32 2.32
CA VAL A 137 0.63 -8.41 3.04
C VAL A 137 0.15 -8.43 4.48
N CYS A 138 -0.35 -9.58 4.97
CA CYS A 138 -0.95 -9.78 6.30
C CYS A 138 -1.83 -8.61 6.76
N GLY A 139 -2.57 -8.03 5.83
CA GLY A 139 -3.53 -6.96 6.07
C GLY A 139 -4.95 -7.51 6.21
N GLY A 140 -5.81 -6.69 6.76
CA GLY A 140 -7.23 -6.96 6.91
C GLY A 140 -8.07 -5.75 6.51
N PHE A 141 -9.27 -5.67 7.09
CA PHE A 141 -10.22 -4.60 6.82
C PHE A 141 -10.99 -4.18 8.08
N ASP A 142 -11.61 -3.00 8.01
CA ASP A 142 -12.52 -2.51 9.03
C ASP A 142 -13.95 -2.49 8.47
N GLY A 143 -14.84 -3.23 9.11
CA GLY A 143 -16.25 -3.30 8.72
C GLY A 143 -16.98 -1.96 8.84
N LEU A 144 -16.56 -1.09 9.77
CA LEU A 144 -17.13 0.26 9.92
C LEU A 144 -16.86 1.16 8.71
N LEU A 145 -15.82 0.84 7.93
CA LEU A 145 -15.48 1.54 6.69
C LEU A 145 -16.18 0.96 5.44
N GLY A 146 -17.18 0.09 5.63
CA GLY A 146 -17.96 -0.49 4.53
C GLY A 146 -17.30 -1.67 3.81
N TYR A 147 -16.32 -2.32 4.45
CA TYR A 147 -15.76 -3.57 3.94
C TYR A 147 -16.57 -4.78 4.42
N PRO A 148 -16.56 -5.90 3.68
CA PRO A 148 -15.73 -6.17 2.49
C PRO A 148 -16.26 -5.61 1.17
N GLU A 149 -17.41 -4.94 1.12
CA GLU A 149 -18.03 -4.50 -0.14
C GLU A 149 -17.16 -3.51 -0.93
N ARG A 150 -16.50 -2.58 -0.26
CA ARG A 150 -15.64 -1.56 -0.88
C ARG A 150 -14.46 -2.12 -1.67
N VAL A 151 -14.00 -3.33 -1.37
CA VAL A 151 -12.92 -3.98 -2.12
C VAL A 151 -13.23 -4.13 -3.61
N CYS A 152 -14.52 -4.10 -3.99
CA CYS A 152 -14.95 -4.13 -5.39
C CYS A 152 -14.49 -2.90 -6.20
N GLY A 153 -14.05 -1.82 -5.58
CA GLY A 153 -13.34 -0.72 -6.25
C GLY A 153 -12.13 -1.21 -7.04
N LEU A 154 -11.44 -2.23 -6.54
CA LEU A 154 -10.27 -2.85 -7.19
C LEU A 154 -10.60 -3.82 -8.35
N ARG A 155 -11.85 -3.90 -8.82
CA ARG A 155 -12.24 -4.90 -9.84
C ARG A 155 -11.40 -4.87 -11.13
N TYR A 156 -10.85 -3.70 -11.48
CA TYR A 156 -10.00 -3.52 -12.68
C TYR A 156 -8.51 -3.46 -12.34
N THR A 157 -8.14 -3.37 -11.06
CA THR A 157 -6.76 -3.32 -10.59
C THR A 157 -6.32 -4.70 -10.11
N PRO A 158 -5.29 -5.31 -10.69
CA PRO A 158 -4.76 -6.59 -10.23
C PRO A 158 -4.31 -6.56 -8.77
N VAL A 159 -4.68 -7.59 -8.01
CA VAL A 159 -4.29 -7.74 -6.60
C VAL A 159 -3.56 -9.05 -6.38
N TRP A 160 -2.44 -9.00 -5.64
CA TRP A 160 -1.80 -10.20 -5.13
C TRP A 160 -1.58 -10.08 -3.62
N ALA A 161 -2.46 -10.69 -2.85
CA ALA A 161 -2.38 -10.70 -1.39
C ALA A 161 -1.52 -11.85 -0.87
N PHE A 162 -0.82 -11.61 0.26
CA PHE A 162 -0.03 -12.61 0.97
C PHE A 162 -0.45 -12.67 2.44
N HIS A 163 -0.46 -13.88 3.04
CA HIS A 163 -0.79 -14.04 4.45
C HIS A 163 -0.16 -15.31 5.04
N GLY A 164 0.14 -15.30 6.33
CA GLY A 164 0.56 -16.48 7.08
C GLY A 164 -0.66 -17.28 7.56
N ALA A 165 -0.64 -18.61 7.41
CA ALA A 165 -1.76 -19.45 7.86
C ALA A 165 -1.90 -19.49 9.39
N LYS A 166 -0.80 -19.23 10.12
CA LYS A 166 -0.72 -19.24 11.59
C LYS A 166 -0.72 -17.83 12.19
N ASP A 167 -1.14 -16.83 11.42
CA ASP A 167 -1.22 -15.45 11.89
C ASP A 167 -2.28 -15.32 12.99
N LYS A 168 -1.82 -14.93 14.19
CA LYS A 168 -2.66 -14.71 15.40
C LYS A 168 -2.92 -13.22 15.67
N VAL A 169 -2.31 -12.32 14.91
CA VAL A 169 -2.47 -10.86 15.03
C VAL A 169 -3.56 -10.36 14.10
N VAL A 170 -3.46 -10.72 12.82
CA VAL A 170 -4.48 -10.48 11.81
C VAL A 170 -4.93 -11.83 11.26
N PRO A 171 -6.17 -12.24 11.50
CA PRO A 171 -6.63 -13.55 11.02
C PRO A 171 -6.53 -13.68 9.50
N PRO A 172 -5.97 -14.79 8.96
CA PRO A 172 -5.88 -15.00 7.51
C PRO A 172 -7.25 -15.09 6.82
N SER A 173 -8.32 -15.26 7.59
CA SER A 173 -9.70 -15.17 7.11
C SER A 173 -10.02 -13.82 6.47
N GLU A 174 -9.44 -12.73 6.97
CA GLU A 174 -9.67 -11.38 6.42
C GLU A 174 -9.19 -11.25 4.98
N SER A 175 -7.94 -11.64 4.69
CA SER A 175 -7.46 -11.69 3.31
C SER A 175 -8.27 -12.65 2.43
N ARG A 176 -8.73 -13.80 2.99
CA ARG A 176 -9.59 -14.75 2.25
C ARG A 176 -10.94 -14.13 1.90
N ILE A 177 -11.55 -13.40 2.83
CA ILE A 177 -12.83 -12.69 2.62
C ILE A 177 -12.68 -11.64 1.52
N LEU A 178 -11.68 -10.76 1.63
CA LEU A 178 -11.45 -9.69 0.65
C LEU A 178 -11.16 -10.24 -0.75
N VAL A 179 -10.25 -11.20 -0.88
CA VAL A 179 -9.93 -11.83 -2.16
C VAL A 179 -11.13 -12.54 -2.76
N ARG A 180 -11.92 -13.26 -1.95
CA ARG A 180 -13.15 -13.92 -2.41
C ARG A 180 -14.18 -12.89 -2.89
N LYS A 181 -14.38 -11.82 -2.12
CA LYS A 181 -15.30 -10.75 -2.49
C LYS A 181 -14.86 -10.08 -3.79
N LEU A 182 -13.59 -9.70 -3.90
CA LEU A 182 -13.06 -9.06 -5.10
C LEU A 182 -13.23 -9.94 -6.35
N ARG A 183 -12.98 -11.25 -6.24
CA ARG A 183 -13.22 -12.19 -7.35
C ARG A 183 -14.70 -12.26 -7.74
N ARG A 184 -15.62 -12.20 -6.76
CA ARG A 184 -17.08 -12.17 -7.04
C ARG A 184 -17.51 -10.89 -7.75
N CYS A 185 -16.77 -9.79 -7.58
CA CYS A 185 -16.99 -8.54 -8.33
C CYS A 185 -16.30 -8.54 -9.71
N GLY A 186 -15.77 -9.67 -10.18
CA GLY A 186 -15.04 -9.79 -11.45
C GLY A 186 -13.57 -9.35 -11.39
N GLY A 187 -13.03 -9.08 -10.20
CA GLY A 187 -11.64 -8.62 -10.03
C GLY A 187 -10.61 -9.73 -10.15
N ARG A 188 -9.42 -9.37 -10.64
CA ARG A 188 -8.26 -10.25 -10.76
C ARG A 188 -7.46 -10.26 -9.45
N ALA A 189 -7.81 -11.15 -8.52
CA ALA A 189 -7.16 -11.26 -7.23
C ALA A 189 -6.49 -12.63 -7.04
N ARG A 190 -5.22 -12.61 -6.61
CA ARG A 190 -4.44 -13.78 -6.19
C ARG A 190 -4.22 -13.73 -4.67
N LEU A 191 -4.21 -14.88 -4.01
CA LEU A 191 -3.86 -15.02 -2.60
C LEU A 191 -2.82 -16.12 -2.45
N THR A 192 -1.70 -15.79 -1.81
CA THR A 192 -0.70 -16.75 -1.36
C THR A 192 -0.80 -16.87 0.16
N ILE A 193 -1.04 -18.08 0.64
CA ILE A 193 -1.01 -18.41 2.07
C ILE A 193 0.24 -19.23 2.34
N TYR A 194 1.07 -18.78 3.27
CA TYR A 194 2.23 -19.52 3.74
C TYR A 194 1.81 -20.42 4.91
N PRO A 195 1.79 -21.75 4.76
CA PRO A 195 1.15 -22.66 5.73
C PRO A 195 1.85 -22.70 7.09
N ASP A 196 3.13 -22.37 7.11
CA ASP A 196 4.03 -22.40 8.26
C ASP A 196 4.30 -21.03 8.88
N ALA A 197 3.92 -19.92 8.23
CA ALA A 197 4.17 -18.57 8.68
C ALA A 197 3.07 -18.04 9.63
N GLY A 198 3.52 -17.26 10.61
CA GLY A 198 2.69 -16.41 11.46
C GLY A 198 2.44 -15.03 10.86
N HIS A 199 2.42 -14.00 11.73
CA HIS A 199 2.21 -12.62 11.29
C HIS A 199 3.34 -12.11 10.40
N ASP A 200 4.61 -12.45 10.71
CA ASP A 200 5.77 -12.12 9.86
C ASP A 200 5.82 -12.98 8.58
N CYS A 201 4.80 -12.90 7.76
CA CYS A 201 4.85 -13.47 6.42
C CYS A 201 5.48 -12.51 5.38
N TRP A 202 5.66 -11.24 5.76
CA TRP A 202 6.21 -10.19 4.87
C TRP A 202 7.68 -10.42 4.52
N THR A 203 8.48 -10.95 5.45
CA THR A 203 9.88 -11.29 5.16
C THR A 203 9.98 -12.22 3.95
N ARG A 204 9.13 -13.24 3.91
CA ARG A 204 9.07 -14.20 2.82
C ARG A 204 8.42 -13.63 1.55
N ALA A 205 7.39 -12.80 1.70
CA ALA A 205 6.69 -12.19 0.57
C ALA A 205 7.59 -11.21 -0.19
N TYR A 206 8.30 -10.34 0.52
CA TYR A 206 9.18 -9.34 -0.10
C TYR A 206 10.56 -9.90 -0.53
N ALA A 207 10.94 -11.08 -0.06
CA ALA A 207 12.11 -11.80 -0.59
C ALA A 207 11.81 -12.60 -1.87
N ASP A 208 10.55 -12.72 -2.29
CA ASP A 208 10.16 -13.50 -3.46
C ASP A 208 10.36 -12.71 -4.76
N PRO A 209 11.33 -13.05 -5.64
CA PRO A 209 11.56 -12.32 -6.90
C PRO A 209 10.37 -12.39 -7.84
N ARG A 210 9.49 -13.40 -7.69
CA ARG A 210 8.26 -13.52 -8.49
C ARG A 210 7.28 -12.39 -8.24
N LEU A 211 7.31 -11.78 -7.05
CA LEU A 211 6.50 -10.59 -6.73
C LEU A 211 6.88 -9.43 -7.65
N TYR A 212 8.16 -9.12 -7.73
CA TYR A 212 8.67 -7.99 -8.55
C TYR A 212 8.51 -8.24 -10.04
N ALA A 213 8.75 -9.47 -10.50
CA ALA A 213 8.49 -9.88 -11.86
C ALA A 213 7.00 -9.80 -12.23
N TRP A 214 6.09 -10.07 -11.28
CA TRP A 214 4.66 -9.91 -11.46
C TRP A 214 4.28 -8.43 -11.52
N LEU A 215 4.77 -7.59 -10.61
CA LEU A 215 4.54 -6.14 -10.60
C LEU A 215 4.97 -5.51 -11.94
N ALA A 216 6.19 -5.82 -12.41
CA ALA A 216 6.74 -5.25 -13.64
C ALA A 216 5.88 -5.50 -14.89
N ARG A 217 5.01 -6.52 -14.88
CA ARG A 217 4.07 -6.86 -15.97
C ARG A 217 2.73 -6.16 -15.85
N GLN A 218 2.43 -5.48 -14.72
CA GLN A 218 1.17 -4.80 -14.55
C GLN A 218 1.28 -3.36 -15.05
N GLN A 219 0.30 -2.95 -15.84
CA GLN A 219 0.14 -1.58 -16.34
C GLN A 219 -1.32 -1.18 -16.22
N ARG A 220 -1.56 0.09 -15.98
CA ARG A 220 -2.87 0.71 -15.91
C ARG A 220 -3.31 1.20 -17.30
#